data_6ed80747fd581586297b7305957e52ec
#
_entry.id   6ed80747fd581586297b7305957e52ec
#
_cell.length_a   1.000
_cell.length_b   1.000
_cell.length_c   1.000
_cell.angle_alpha   90.00
_cell.angle_beta   90.00
_cell.angle_gamma   90.00
#
_symmetry.space_group_name_H-M   'P 1'
#
loop_
_entity.id
_entity.type
_entity.pdbx_description
1 polymer ?
#
loop_
_entity_poly.entity_id
_entity_poly.type
_entity_poly.pdbx_seq_one_letter_code
_entity_poly.pdbx_strand_id
1 'polypeptide(L)'
;MKSLWRQTCSFPIAARLLMTNQFAINLAFYMLMPYLAAHLSTDLGLAAWAVGLVLGVRNFSQQGMFLIGGTIADRYGYKAPIMAGCLLRTAGFGILGWVDSLPALVAASAATGFAGALFNPAVRAYLAAEAGDRRVDAFATFNVYYQGGMLLGPLVGLALLAADFRAVCAAAAALFAVLTLLQWRALPARRGDSADQGGHPAAGVLAQWRTVVSNRPFLLFSTAMIGSYVLTFQVYLALPLAADEALGSNGTKVTSGLFVVSAVVAVAGQLRLTDWAKRRWSPHEALFRGLAAMGLAFVPPALAQPGARAMTLVSLVTAVVLLAMGSAVVYPFEMDTVVALSGGRLVATHYGLYNTVSGVGITLGNLATGALWDFTRHHHIAWLTWSALSATGLACAASVAALARSGRLTARRPSAVITA
;
A
#
# COMPACT_ATOMS: atom_id res chain seq x y z
N MET A 1 -9.43 -13.96 -15.96
CA MET A 1 -8.91 -15.06 -15.12
C MET A 1 -7.87 -15.94 -15.82
N LYS A 2 -8.10 -16.43 -17.06
CA LYS A 2 -7.08 -17.26 -17.78
C LYS A 2 -5.74 -16.53 -18.01
N SER A 3 -5.73 -15.20 -18.15
CA SER A 3 -4.50 -14.40 -18.29
C SER A 3 -3.73 -14.28 -16.97
N LEU A 4 -4.42 -13.99 -15.84
CA LEU A 4 -3.79 -13.87 -14.52
C LEU A 4 -3.13 -15.18 -14.10
N TRP A 5 -3.84 -16.31 -14.22
CA TRP A 5 -3.31 -17.63 -13.87
C TRP A 5 -2.08 -17.99 -14.72
N ARG A 6 -2.14 -17.79 -16.04
CA ARG A 6 -0.98 -18.03 -16.92
C ARG A 6 0.21 -17.15 -16.54
N GLN A 7 -0.03 -15.87 -16.25
CA GLN A 7 1.03 -14.95 -15.83
C GLN A 7 1.62 -15.37 -14.50
N THR A 8 0.80 -15.72 -13.50
CA THR A 8 1.27 -16.23 -12.21
C THR A 8 2.11 -17.50 -12.39
N CYS A 9 1.64 -18.47 -13.20
CA CYS A 9 2.37 -19.71 -13.46
C CYS A 9 3.69 -19.52 -14.22
N SER A 10 3.90 -18.39 -14.86
CA SER A 10 5.16 -18.07 -15.56
C SER A 10 6.29 -17.62 -14.62
N PHE A 11 6.01 -17.40 -13.34
CA PHE A 11 7.00 -17.03 -12.33
C PHE A 11 7.49 -18.25 -11.53
N PRO A 12 8.69 -18.15 -10.89
CA PRO A 12 9.20 -19.19 -9.99
C PRO A 12 8.22 -19.50 -8.86
N ILE A 13 8.31 -20.70 -8.29
CA ILE A 13 7.40 -21.18 -7.22
C ILE A 13 7.37 -20.20 -6.04
N ALA A 14 8.53 -19.66 -5.62
CA ALA A 14 8.60 -18.71 -4.53
C ALA A 14 7.81 -17.44 -4.82
N ALA A 15 7.95 -16.86 -6.01
CA ALA A 15 7.19 -15.67 -6.41
C ALA A 15 5.68 -15.94 -6.47
N ARG A 16 5.27 -17.10 -7.03
CA ARG A 16 3.85 -17.53 -7.03
C ARG A 16 3.29 -17.64 -5.63
N LEU A 17 4.06 -18.23 -4.72
CA LEU A 17 3.66 -18.38 -3.32
C LEU A 17 3.50 -17.02 -2.65
N LEU A 18 4.43 -16.07 -2.88
CA LEU A 18 4.32 -14.72 -2.33
C LEU A 18 3.09 -13.97 -2.86
N MET A 19 2.77 -14.10 -4.16
CA MET A 19 1.59 -13.49 -4.77
C MET A 19 0.28 -14.05 -4.19
N THR A 20 0.15 -15.37 -4.11
CA THR A 20 -1.06 -16.01 -3.55
C THR A 20 -1.20 -15.76 -2.06
N ASN A 21 -0.09 -15.77 -1.31
CA ASN A 21 -0.10 -15.42 0.11
C ASN A 21 -0.53 -13.97 0.34
N GLN A 22 -0.17 -13.05 -0.56
CA GLN A 22 -0.60 -11.65 -0.45
C GLN A 22 -2.13 -11.53 -0.51
N PHE A 23 -2.79 -12.29 -1.38
CA PHE A 23 -4.26 -12.35 -1.42
C PHE A 23 -4.83 -12.79 -0.07
N ALA A 24 -4.35 -13.92 0.46
CA ALA A 24 -4.85 -14.48 1.71
C ALA A 24 -4.58 -13.56 2.92
N ILE A 25 -3.42 -12.90 2.94
CA ILE A 25 -3.05 -11.92 3.98
C ILE A 25 -3.98 -10.71 3.96
N ASN A 26 -4.28 -10.17 2.77
CA ASN A 26 -5.19 -9.04 2.66
C ASN A 26 -6.63 -9.46 2.93
N LEU A 27 -7.04 -10.65 2.48
CA LEU A 27 -8.36 -11.20 2.80
C LEU A 27 -8.55 -11.24 4.33
N ALA A 28 -7.63 -11.89 5.06
CA ALA A 28 -7.70 -12.01 6.52
C ALA A 28 -7.65 -10.65 7.24
N PHE A 29 -6.82 -9.73 6.77
CA PHE A 29 -6.68 -8.40 7.35
C PHE A 29 -7.94 -7.55 7.14
N TYR A 30 -8.42 -7.45 5.91
CA TYR A 30 -9.59 -6.63 5.58
C TYR A 30 -10.92 -7.29 5.98
N MET A 31 -10.93 -8.58 6.28
CA MET A 31 -12.06 -9.28 6.89
C MET A 31 -12.38 -8.74 8.30
N LEU A 32 -11.36 -8.30 9.06
CA LEU A 32 -11.50 -7.85 10.44
C LEU A 32 -11.46 -6.33 10.58
N MET A 33 -10.55 -5.65 9.91
CA MET A 33 -10.22 -4.24 10.17
C MET A 33 -11.39 -3.26 10.02
N PRO A 34 -12.28 -3.37 9.03
CA PRO A 34 -13.42 -2.45 8.90
C PRO A 34 -14.39 -2.53 10.07
N TYR A 35 -14.48 -3.67 10.74
CA TYR A 35 -15.43 -3.93 11.80
C TYR A 35 -14.86 -3.72 13.21
N LEU A 36 -13.54 -3.62 13.33
CA LEU A 36 -12.86 -3.48 14.62
C LEU A 36 -13.33 -2.22 15.38
N ALA A 37 -13.43 -1.08 14.70
CA ALA A 37 -13.84 0.18 15.33
C ALA A 37 -15.27 0.09 15.91
N ALA A 38 -16.19 -0.51 15.16
CA ALA A 38 -17.57 -0.73 15.60
C ALA A 38 -17.62 -1.67 16.80
N HIS A 39 -16.89 -2.79 16.75
CA HIS A 39 -16.81 -3.73 17.88
C HIS A 39 -16.28 -3.04 19.16
N LEU A 40 -15.19 -2.27 19.06
CA LEU A 40 -14.62 -1.57 20.20
C LEU A 40 -15.57 -0.55 20.81
N SER A 41 -16.33 0.18 19.98
CA SER A 41 -17.25 1.24 20.44
C SER A 41 -18.62 0.73 20.86
N THR A 42 -19.21 -0.21 20.11
CA THR A 42 -20.59 -0.68 20.37
C THR A 42 -20.64 -1.90 21.27
N ASP A 43 -19.80 -2.91 21.03
CA ASP A 43 -19.87 -4.18 21.77
C ASP A 43 -19.10 -4.09 23.09
N LEU A 44 -17.91 -3.44 23.10
CA LEU A 44 -17.12 -3.25 24.31
C LEU A 44 -17.40 -1.93 25.03
N GLY A 45 -18.19 -1.02 24.44
CA GLY A 45 -18.55 0.26 25.04
C GLY A 45 -17.37 1.21 25.30
N LEU A 46 -16.26 1.06 24.56
CA LEU A 46 -15.09 1.89 24.77
C LEU A 46 -15.33 3.33 24.31
N ALA A 47 -14.86 4.28 25.10
CA ALA A 47 -14.89 5.68 24.71
C ALA A 47 -14.10 5.95 23.42
N ALA A 48 -14.51 6.95 22.64
CA ALA A 48 -13.94 7.27 21.33
C ALA A 48 -12.41 7.47 21.37
N TRP A 49 -11.86 8.06 22.45
CA TRP A 49 -10.42 8.21 22.63
C TRP A 49 -9.69 6.86 22.73
N ALA A 50 -10.29 5.86 23.40
CA ALA A 50 -9.70 4.53 23.54
C ALA A 50 -9.74 3.76 22.20
N VAL A 51 -10.83 3.86 21.44
CA VAL A 51 -10.92 3.34 20.07
C VAL A 51 -9.85 3.99 19.19
N GLY A 52 -9.71 5.31 19.25
CA GLY A 52 -8.69 6.08 18.56
C GLY A 52 -7.28 5.65 18.94
N LEU A 53 -7.01 5.39 20.22
CA LEU A 53 -5.72 4.89 20.71
C LEU A 53 -5.40 3.52 20.12
N VAL A 54 -6.31 2.55 20.17
CA VAL A 54 -6.12 1.19 19.64
C VAL A 54 -5.79 1.22 18.14
N LEU A 55 -6.57 1.97 17.35
CA LEU A 55 -6.36 2.10 15.91
C LEU A 55 -5.12 2.93 15.58
N GLY A 56 -4.85 3.98 16.33
CA GLY A 56 -3.69 4.85 16.18
C GLY A 56 -2.39 4.12 16.46
N VAL A 57 -2.31 3.34 17.56
CA VAL A 57 -1.14 2.53 17.89
C VAL A 57 -0.85 1.50 16.79
N ARG A 58 -1.88 0.86 16.24
CA ARG A 58 -1.71 -0.06 15.10
C ARG A 58 -1.08 0.63 13.90
N ASN A 59 -1.63 1.79 13.51
CA ASN A 59 -1.12 2.54 12.36
C ASN A 59 0.30 3.05 12.61
N PHE A 60 0.59 3.58 13.79
CA PHE A 60 1.92 4.05 14.17
C PHE A 60 2.93 2.90 14.16
N SER A 61 2.60 1.73 14.74
CA SER A 61 3.47 0.56 14.74
C SER A 61 3.74 0.06 13.33
N GLN A 62 2.78 0.16 12.41
CA GLN A 62 2.99 -0.25 11.02
C GLN A 62 3.84 0.77 10.26
N GLN A 63 3.43 2.02 10.23
CA GLN A 63 4.06 3.05 9.38
C GLN A 63 5.43 3.48 9.94
N GLY A 64 5.52 3.67 11.26
CA GLY A 64 6.76 4.10 11.93
C GLY A 64 7.85 3.03 11.95
N MET A 65 7.48 1.75 11.89
CA MET A 65 8.44 0.65 12.00
C MET A 65 8.80 -0.03 10.67
N PHE A 66 8.34 0.45 9.53
CA PHE A 66 8.68 -0.12 8.23
C PHE A 66 10.20 -0.13 7.97
N LEU A 67 10.91 0.92 8.35
CA LEU A 67 12.37 0.99 8.21
C LEU A 67 13.07 -0.10 9.02
N ILE A 68 12.59 -0.35 10.25
CA ILE A 68 13.10 -1.42 11.14
C ILE A 68 12.83 -2.79 10.50
N GLY A 69 11.61 -3.02 10.03
CA GLY A 69 11.22 -4.27 9.36
C GLY A 69 12.06 -4.57 8.13
N GLY A 70 12.31 -3.56 7.29
CA GLY A 70 13.18 -3.68 6.12
C GLY A 70 14.62 -4.02 6.50
N THR A 71 15.15 -3.39 7.55
CA THR A 71 16.50 -3.66 8.06
C THR A 71 16.65 -5.09 8.59
N ILE A 72 15.62 -5.58 9.30
CA ILE A 72 15.59 -6.98 9.78
C ILE A 72 15.60 -7.94 8.59
N ALA A 73 14.82 -7.63 7.55
CA ALA A 73 14.71 -8.46 6.35
C ALA A 73 16.03 -8.54 5.56
N ASP A 74 16.73 -7.43 5.39
CA ASP A 74 18.02 -7.41 4.71
C ASP A 74 19.14 -8.09 5.53
N ARG A 75 19.05 -8.06 6.88
CA ARG A 75 20.07 -8.61 7.76
C ARG A 75 19.90 -10.10 8.02
N TYR A 76 18.69 -10.56 8.26
CA TYR A 76 18.38 -11.94 8.66
C TYR A 76 17.77 -12.77 7.53
N GLY A 77 17.60 -12.19 6.34
CA GLY A 77 16.92 -12.80 5.21
C GLY A 77 15.42 -12.60 5.24
N TYR A 78 14.78 -12.79 4.09
CA TYR A 78 13.39 -12.39 3.88
C TYR A 78 12.38 -13.34 4.55
N LYS A 79 12.70 -14.64 4.65
CA LYS A 79 11.78 -15.66 5.19
C LYS A 79 11.40 -15.42 6.65
N ALA A 80 12.39 -15.12 7.50
CA ALA A 80 12.17 -14.95 8.94
C ALA A 80 11.20 -13.81 9.29
N PRO A 81 11.35 -12.57 8.79
CA PRO A 81 10.40 -11.49 9.07
C PRO A 81 9.01 -11.72 8.45
N ILE A 82 8.92 -12.41 7.30
CA ILE A 82 7.63 -12.81 6.72
C ILE A 82 6.87 -13.75 7.66
N MET A 83 7.53 -14.77 8.18
CA MET A 83 6.94 -15.72 9.13
C MET A 83 6.61 -15.06 10.47
N ALA A 84 7.52 -14.26 11.01
CA ALA A 84 7.30 -13.52 12.25
C ALA A 84 6.10 -12.57 12.15
N GLY A 85 5.96 -11.89 11.01
CA GLY A 85 4.79 -11.06 10.72
C GLY A 85 3.47 -11.85 10.72
N CYS A 86 3.45 -13.03 10.10
CA CYS A 86 2.27 -13.89 10.11
C CYS A 86 1.95 -14.42 11.53
N LEU A 87 2.95 -14.84 12.30
CA LEU A 87 2.77 -15.29 13.69
C LEU A 87 2.24 -14.16 14.59
N LEU A 88 2.81 -12.96 14.48
CA LEU A 88 2.34 -11.81 15.24
C LEU A 88 0.88 -11.45 14.90
N ARG A 89 0.46 -11.58 13.65
CA ARG A 89 -0.94 -11.38 13.27
C ARG A 89 -1.84 -12.50 13.80
N THR A 90 -1.39 -13.76 13.79
CA THR A 90 -2.11 -14.86 14.41
C THR A 90 -2.38 -14.57 15.88
N ALA A 91 -1.34 -14.20 16.65
CA ALA A 91 -1.47 -13.87 18.06
C ALA A 91 -2.32 -12.61 18.28
N GLY A 92 -2.05 -11.53 17.52
CA GLY A 92 -2.77 -10.27 17.66
C GLY A 92 -4.26 -10.38 17.35
N PHE A 93 -4.65 -11.09 16.30
CA PHE A 93 -6.08 -11.32 15.99
C PHE A 93 -6.72 -12.31 16.96
N GLY A 94 -5.96 -13.31 17.45
CA GLY A 94 -6.41 -14.15 18.57
C GLY A 94 -6.74 -13.29 19.79
N ILE A 95 -5.83 -12.43 20.23
CA ILE A 95 -6.04 -11.55 21.39
C ILE A 95 -7.24 -10.62 21.16
N LEU A 96 -7.35 -9.96 20.00
CA LEU A 96 -8.46 -9.04 19.69
C LEU A 96 -9.84 -9.69 19.75
N GLY A 97 -9.95 -11.00 19.55
CA GLY A 97 -11.23 -11.72 19.61
C GLY A 97 -11.63 -12.21 21.01
N TRP A 98 -10.68 -12.28 21.98
CA TRP A 98 -10.94 -12.91 23.28
C TRP A 98 -10.62 -12.04 24.49
N VAL A 99 -10.09 -10.84 24.27
CA VAL A 99 -9.67 -9.96 25.38
C VAL A 99 -10.35 -8.60 25.26
N ASP A 100 -10.96 -8.17 26.34
CA ASP A 100 -11.74 -6.93 26.40
C ASP A 100 -10.99 -5.79 27.14
N SER A 101 -9.82 -6.07 27.75
CA SER A 101 -9.06 -5.06 28.47
C SER A 101 -8.30 -4.12 27.53
N LEU A 102 -8.40 -2.80 27.75
CA LEU A 102 -7.76 -1.79 26.90
C LEU A 102 -6.24 -2.01 26.73
N PRO A 103 -5.45 -2.33 27.77
CA PRO A 103 -4.01 -2.59 27.58
C PRO A 103 -3.72 -3.76 26.64
N ALA A 104 -4.50 -4.85 26.71
CA ALA A 104 -4.31 -6.00 25.84
C ALA A 104 -4.75 -5.71 24.39
N LEU A 105 -5.83 -4.94 24.19
CA LEU A 105 -6.26 -4.47 22.87
C LEU A 105 -5.21 -3.57 22.22
N VAL A 106 -4.58 -2.67 23.00
CA VAL A 106 -3.47 -1.81 22.54
C VAL A 106 -2.25 -2.66 22.17
N ALA A 107 -1.89 -3.64 23.00
CA ALA A 107 -0.75 -4.54 22.72
C ALA A 107 -0.99 -5.40 21.46
N ALA A 108 -2.19 -5.95 21.32
CA ALA A 108 -2.59 -6.71 20.11
C ALA A 108 -2.56 -5.84 18.85
N SER A 109 -3.03 -4.59 18.95
CA SER A 109 -3.00 -3.62 17.86
C SER A 109 -1.57 -3.23 17.49
N ALA A 110 -0.69 -3.02 18.47
CA ALA A 110 0.74 -2.79 18.24
C ALA A 110 1.38 -3.98 17.53
N ALA A 111 1.11 -5.20 17.98
CA ALA A 111 1.63 -6.43 17.39
C ALA A 111 1.17 -6.62 15.93
N THR A 112 -0.12 -6.41 15.65
CA THR A 112 -0.67 -6.52 14.27
C THR A 112 -0.12 -5.43 13.35
N GLY A 113 0.11 -4.23 13.85
CA GLY A 113 0.77 -3.14 13.12
C GLY A 113 2.22 -3.48 12.80
N PHE A 114 3.01 -3.86 13.81
CA PHE A 114 4.42 -4.25 13.65
C PHE A 114 4.58 -5.47 12.73
N ALA A 115 3.66 -6.42 12.78
CA ALA A 115 3.60 -7.53 11.84
C ALA A 115 3.59 -7.05 10.38
N GLY A 116 2.80 -6.02 10.07
CA GLY A 116 2.78 -5.41 8.74
C GLY A 116 4.11 -4.74 8.38
N ALA A 117 4.76 -4.12 9.34
CA ALA A 117 6.08 -3.50 9.16
C ALA A 117 7.18 -4.54 8.85
N LEU A 118 7.13 -5.71 9.45
CA LEU A 118 8.05 -6.82 9.15
C LEU A 118 7.78 -7.44 7.78
N PHE A 119 6.50 -7.69 7.48
CA PHE A 119 6.09 -8.43 6.30
C PHE A 119 6.27 -7.66 5.00
N ASN A 120 5.75 -6.42 4.92
CA ASN A 120 5.63 -5.71 3.64
C ASN A 120 6.97 -5.44 2.93
N PRO A 121 8.03 -4.90 3.58
CA PRO A 121 9.31 -4.69 2.93
C PRO A 121 9.98 -6.01 2.52
N ALA A 122 9.89 -7.04 3.38
CA ALA A 122 10.49 -8.34 3.12
C ALA A 122 9.87 -9.03 1.90
N VAL A 123 8.54 -9.04 1.79
CA VAL A 123 7.84 -9.65 0.64
C VAL A 123 8.17 -8.94 -0.66
N ARG A 124 8.18 -7.59 -0.66
CA ARG A 124 8.51 -6.83 -1.87
C ARG A 124 9.95 -7.04 -2.32
N ALA A 125 10.90 -7.05 -1.39
CA ALA A 125 12.30 -7.31 -1.68
C ALA A 125 12.51 -8.75 -2.19
N TYR A 126 11.85 -9.74 -1.56
CA TYR A 126 11.91 -11.12 -1.99
C TYR A 126 11.29 -11.31 -3.39
N LEU A 127 10.12 -10.72 -3.62
CA LEU A 127 9.46 -10.77 -4.93
C LEU A 127 10.33 -10.13 -6.02
N ALA A 128 10.95 -9.00 -5.74
CA ALA A 128 11.86 -8.32 -6.65
C ALA A 128 13.06 -9.19 -7.03
N ALA A 129 13.64 -9.89 -6.02
CA ALA A 129 14.77 -10.78 -6.23
C ALA A 129 14.40 -12.05 -7.03
N GLU A 130 13.18 -12.59 -6.84
CA GLU A 130 12.68 -13.75 -7.60
C GLU A 130 12.25 -13.40 -9.03
N ALA A 131 11.80 -12.17 -9.23
CA ALA A 131 11.28 -11.72 -10.52
C ALA A 131 12.39 -11.37 -11.55
N GLY A 132 13.60 -11.07 -11.09
CA GLY A 132 14.74 -10.67 -11.96
C GLY A 132 14.35 -9.49 -12.85
N ASP A 133 14.51 -9.63 -14.16
CA ASP A 133 14.17 -8.58 -15.14
C ASP A 133 12.67 -8.34 -15.32
N ARG A 134 11.83 -9.24 -14.78
CA ARG A 134 10.36 -9.18 -14.90
C ARG A 134 9.67 -8.54 -13.69
N ARG A 135 10.38 -7.66 -12.95
CA ARG A 135 9.86 -7.03 -11.72
C ARG A 135 8.55 -6.28 -11.94
N VAL A 136 8.43 -5.50 -13.01
CA VAL A 136 7.20 -4.77 -13.33
C VAL A 136 5.99 -5.71 -13.47
N ASP A 137 6.15 -6.83 -14.18
CA ASP A 137 5.10 -7.83 -14.33
C ASP A 137 4.77 -8.54 -13.00
N ALA A 138 5.79 -8.81 -12.20
CA ALA A 138 5.63 -9.43 -10.88
C ALA A 138 4.84 -8.51 -9.94
N PHE A 139 5.20 -7.22 -9.87
CA PHE A 139 4.49 -6.25 -9.04
C PHE A 139 3.07 -5.96 -9.54
N ALA A 140 2.84 -5.94 -10.86
CA ALA A 140 1.49 -5.84 -11.42
C ALA A 140 0.62 -7.03 -11.01
N THR A 141 1.16 -8.25 -11.14
CA THR A 141 0.46 -9.49 -10.74
C THR A 141 0.21 -9.50 -9.23
N PHE A 142 1.21 -9.16 -8.44
CA PHE A 142 1.11 -9.04 -6.98
C PHE A 142 0.02 -8.04 -6.57
N ASN A 143 -0.11 -6.90 -7.27
CA ASN A 143 -1.14 -5.92 -6.97
C ASN A 143 -2.55 -6.44 -7.26
N VAL A 144 -2.74 -7.29 -8.28
CA VAL A 144 -4.05 -7.94 -8.51
C VAL A 144 -4.44 -8.81 -7.32
N TYR A 145 -3.51 -9.61 -6.78
CA TYR A 145 -3.75 -10.42 -5.59
C TYR A 145 -4.00 -9.56 -4.35
N TYR A 146 -3.23 -8.48 -4.20
CA TYR A 146 -3.41 -7.49 -3.13
C TYR A 146 -4.82 -6.91 -3.13
N GLN A 147 -5.24 -6.36 -4.26
CA GLN A 147 -6.54 -5.71 -4.43
C GLN A 147 -7.71 -6.71 -4.35
N GLY A 148 -7.51 -7.93 -4.87
CA GLY A 148 -8.50 -8.99 -4.76
C GLY A 148 -8.79 -9.39 -3.31
N GLY A 149 -7.75 -9.53 -2.48
CA GLY A 149 -7.91 -9.79 -1.05
C GLY A 149 -8.58 -8.64 -0.31
N MET A 150 -8.22 -7.39 -0.65
CA MET A 150 -8.82 -6.19 -0.07
C MET A 150 -10.31 -6.05 -0.43
N LEU A 151 -10.70 -6.41 -1.66
CA LEU A 151 -12.09 -6.37 -2.10
C LEU A 151 -12.96 -7.44 -1.42
N LEU A 152 -12.46 -8.67 -1.33
CA LEU A 152 -13.23 -9.80 -0.80
C LEU A 152 -13.20 -9.87 0.73
N GLY A 153 -12.20 -9.29 1.38
CA GLY A 153 -12.05 -9.29 2.83
C GLY A 153 -13.30 -8.82 3.57
N PRO A 154 -13.78 -7.60 3.33
CA PRO A 154 -14.97 -7.08 4.00
C PRO A 154 -16.24 -7.92 3.77
N LEU A 155 -16.40 -8.51 2.59
CA LEU A 155 -17.55 -9.37 2.28
C LEU A 155 -17.53 -10.65 3.11
N VAL A 156 -16.36 -11.30 3.21
CA VAL A 156 -16.17 -12.48 4.05
C VAL A 156 -16.33 -12.11 5.53
N GLY A 157 -15.77 -10.96 5.94
CA GLY A 157 -15.91 -10.45 7.29
C GLY A 157 -17.37 -10.21 7.68
N LEU A 158 -18.16 -9.58 6.81
CA LEU A 158 -19.58 -9.36 7.03
C LEU A 158 -20.35 -10.67 7.17
N ALA A 159 -20.06 -11.66 6.33
CA ALA A 159 -20.71 -12.96 6.42
C ALA A 159 -20.39 -13.69 7.73
N LEU A 160 -19.16 -13.59 8.22
CA LEU A 160 -18.76 -14.17 9.50
C LEU A 160 -19.28 -13.37 10.71
N LEU A 161 -19.38 -12.04 10.57
CA LEU A 161 -19.91 -11.16 11.61
C LEU A 161 -21.39 -11.46 11.92
N ALA A 162 -22.12 -12.05 10.97
CA ALA A 162 -23.47 -12.55 11.20
C ALA A 162 -23.54 -13.61 12.31
N ALA A 163 -22.44 -14.31 12.58
CA ALA A 163 -22.36 -15.23 13.71
C ALA A 163 -21.84 -14.52 14.97
N ASP A 164 -20.65 -13.94 14.94
CA ASP A 164 -20.00 -13.21 16.03
C ASP A 164 -18.71 -12.55 15.55
N PHE A 165 -18.27 -11.45 16.19
CA PHE A 165 -16.97 -10.83 15.94
C PHE A 165 -15.79 -11.78 16.25
N ARG A 166 -15.94 -12.65 17.25
CA ARG A 166 -14.97 -13.69 17.58
C ARG A 166 -14.74 -14.67 16.42
N ALA A 167 -15.79 -15.01 15.67
CA ALA A 167 -15.66 -15.86 14.48
C ALA A 167 -14.79 -15.20 13.40
N VAL A 168 -14.91 -13.90 13.20
CA VAL A 168 -14.05 -13.12 12.29
C VAL A 168 -12.60 -13.18 12.75
N CYS A 169 -12.35 -12.93 14.04
CA CYS A 169 -11.01 -12.99 14.63
C CYS A 169 -10.39 -14.40 14.54
N ALA A 170 -11.16 -15.44 14.85
CA ALA A 170 -10.74 -16.82 14.76
C ALA A 170 -10.37 -17.22 13.33
N ALA A 171 -11.22 -16.89 12.37
CA ALA A 171 -10.97 -17.17 10.96
C ALA A 171 -9.73 -16.44 10.45
N ALA A 172 -9.54 -15.16 10.82
CA ALA A 172 -8.35 -14.39 10.46
C ALA A 172 -7.08 -14.99 11.10
N ALA A 173 -7.11 -15.29 12.40
CA ALA A 173 -5.99 -15.91 13.10
C ALA A 173 -5.64 -17.28 12.52
N ALA A 174 -6.64 -18.13 12.26
CA ALA A 174 -6.45 -19.44 11.63
C ALA A 174 -5.82 -19.33 10.25
N LEU A 175 -6.28 -18.40 9.42
CA LEU A 175 -5.72 -18.17 8.09
C LEU A 175 -4.25 -17.74 8.18
N PHE A 176 -3.88 -16.84 9.09
CA PHE A 176 -2.47 -16.47 9.31
C PHE A 176 -1.63 -17.61 9.87
N ALA A 177 -2.18 -18.46 10.73
CA ALA A 177 -1.50 -19.65 11.23
C ALA A 177 -1.22 -20.64 10.08
N VAL A 178 -2.20 -20.92 9.22
CA VAL A 178 -2.04 -21.74 8.03
C VAL A 178 -1.00 -21.15 7.08
N LEU A 179 -1.03 -19.85 6.83
CA LEU A 179 -0.03 -19.16 6.01
C LEU A 179 1.37 -19.27 6.61
N THR A 180 1.51 -19.17 7.93
CA THR A 180 2.80 -19.36 8.60
C THR A 180 3.36 -20.77 8.36
N LEU A 181 2.52 -21.81 8.53
CA LEU A 181 2.91 -23.18 8.31
C LEU A 181 3.28 -23.46 6.85
N LEU A 182 2.47 -22.93 5.92
CA LEU A 182 2.72 -23.06 4.48
C LEU A 182 4.06 -22.38 4.09
N GLN A 183 4.31 -21.18 4.57
CA GLN A 183 5.55 -20.44 4.29
C GLN A 183 6.77 -21.09 4.95
N TRP A 184 6.61 -21.65 6.15
CA TRP A 184 7.67 -22.39 6.80
C TRP A 184 8.14 -23.57 5.95
N ARG A 185 7.21 -24.34 5.37
CA ARG A 185 7.51 -25.52 4.55
C ARG A 185 7.90 -25.19 3.11
N ALA A 186 7.21 -24.24 2.48
CA ALA A 186 7.27 -24.06 1.04
C ALA A 186 8.12 -22.85 0.59
N LEU A 187 8.39 -21.88 1.49
CA LEU A 187 9.18 -20.70 1.12
C LEU A 187 10.67 -20.98 1.35
N PRO A 188 11.51 -20.96 0.28
CA PRO A 188 12.96 -21.11 0.43
C PRO A 188 13.56 -20.03 1.33
N ALA A 189 14.60 -20.38 2.09
CA ALA A 189 15.38 -19.38 2.81
C ALA A 189 16.25 -18.62 1.79
N ARG A 190 15.96 -17.33 1.60
CA ARG A 190 16.79 -16.45 0.75
C ARG A 190 17.36 -15.33 1.61
N ARG A 191 18.67 -15.16 1.56
CA ARG A 191 19.36 -14.03 2.16
C ARG A 191 19.35 -12.86 1.19
N GLY A 192 19.31 -11.63 1.70
CA GLY A 192 19.50 -10.44 0.87
C GLY A 192 20.91 -10.44 0.29
N ASP A 193 21.08 -9.87 -0.90
CA ASP A 193 22.36 -9.84 -1.63
C ASP A 193 23.53 -9.22 -0.82
N SER A 194 23.23 -8.54 0.29
CA SER A 194 24.23 -8.01 1.24
C SER A 194 24.94 -9.09 2.07
N ALA A 195 24.39 -10.30 2.16
CA ALA A 195 24.95 -11.39 2.94
C ALA A 195 25.85 -12.34 2.11
N ASP A 196 25.72 -12.32 0.79
CA ASP A 196 26.49 -13.16 -0.13
C ASP A 196 27.81 -12.53 -0.60
N GLN A 197 28.01 -11.22 -0.37
CA GLN A 197 29.28 -10.56 -0.67
C GLN A 197 30.28 -10.77 0.47
N GLY A 198 31.07 -11.82 0.31
CA GLY A 198 32.00 -12.37 1.26
C GLY A 198 32.80 -11.37 2.13
N GLY A 199 32.77 -11.59 3.44
CA GLY A 199 33.89 -11.29 4.32
C GLY A 199 33.92 -9.94 5.02
N HIS A 200 32.95 -9.03 4.84
CA HIS A 200 32.88 -7.83 5.69
C HIS A 200 31.93 -8.04 6.85
N PRO A 201 32.31 -7.71 8.10
CA PRO A 201 31.41 -7.77 9.25
C PRO A 201 30.18 -6.93 8.90
N ALA A 202 28.99 -7.50 9.12
CA ALA A 202 27.71 -6.85 8.79
C ALA A 202 27.72 -5.42 9.35
N ALA A 203 27.71 -4.42 8.48
CA ALA A 203 27.72 -3.02 8.89
C ALA A 203 26.64 -2.80 9.94
N GLY A 204 26.94 -2.04 10.99
CA GLY A 204 25.98 -1.76 12.07
C GLY A 204 24.68 -1.20 11.49
N VAL A 205 23.55 -1.39 12.16
CA VAL A 205 22.22 -0.89 11.72
C VAL A 205 22.28 0.59 11.33
N LEU A 206 22.98 1.41 12.10
CA LEU A 206 23.15 2.85 11.82
C LEU A 206 23.91 3.10 10.51
N ALA A 207 24.89 2.27 10.18
CA ALA A 207 25.62 2.39 8.90
C ALA A 207 24.74 2.02 7.71
N GLN A 208 23.89 0.99 7.85
CA GLN A 208 22.89 0.63 6.84
C GLN A 208 21.90 1.79 6.63
N TRP A 209 21.35 2.36 7.69
CA TRP A 209 20.45 3.51 7.60
C TRP A 209 21.12 4.71 6.98
N ARG A 210 22.36 5.02 7.37
CA ARG A 210 23.16 6.10 6.76
C ARG A 210 23.33 5.88 5.27
N THR A 211 23.56 4.65 4.81
CA THR A 211 23.67 4.33 3.38
C THR A 211 22.37 4.66 2.63
N VAL A 212 21.23 4.24 3.18
CA VAL A 212 19.92 4.45 2.54
C VAL A 212 19.52 5.94 2.57
N VAL A 213 19.71 6.62 3.71
CA VAL A 213 19.41 8.06 3.86
C VAL A 213 20.39 8.94 3.07
N SER A 214 21.60 8.46 2.77
CA SER A 214 22.54 9.19 1.90
C SER A 214 22.28 9.01 0.42
N ASN A 215 21.37 8.10 0.04
CA ASN A 215 20.98 7.89 -1.36
C ASN A 215 20.05 9.01 -1.85
N ARG A 216 20.66 10.13 -2.27
CA ARG A 216 19.93 11.33 -2.72
C ARG A 216 18.91 11.05 -3.84
N PRO A 217 19.25 10.31 -4.93
CA PRO A 217 18.28 9.99 -5.96
C PRO A 217 17.05 9.27 -5.41
N PHE A 218 17.23 8.30 -4.51
CA PHE A 218 16.15 7.56 -3.86
C PHE A 218 15.30 8.47 -2.97
N LEU A 219 15.90 9.33 -2.15
CA LEU A 219 15.14 10.26 -1.29
C LEU A 219 14.31 11.25 -2.12
N LEU A 220 14.90 11.82 -3.17
CA LEU A 220 14.18 12.73 -4.07
C LEU A 220 13.02 12.02 -4.78
N PHE A 221 13.22 10.77 -5.20
CA PHE A 221 12.15 9.97 -5.76
C PHE A 221 11.05 9.67 -4.71
N SER A 222 11.44 9.25 -3.50
CA SER A 222 10.50 8.96 -2.42
C SER A 222 9.64 10.17 -2.05
N THR A 223 10.24 11.35 -1.97
CA THR A 223 9.50 12.60 -1.70
C THR A 223 8.61 13.01 -2.87
N ALA A 224 9.08 12.86 -4.11
CA ALA A 224 8.27 13.14 -5.30
C ALA A 224 7.04 12.23 -5.41
N MET A 225 7.11 11.01 -4.88
CA MET A 225 6.01 10.04 -4.91
C MET A 225 5.01 10.17 -3.76
N ILE A 226 5.25 11.01 -2.73
CA ILE A 226 4.33 11.18 -1.59
C ILE A 226 2.91 11.49 -2.05
N GLY A 227 2.76 12.40 -3.01
CA GLY A 227 1.44 12.81 -3.48
C GLY A 227 0.65 11.68 -4.14
N SER A 228 1.28 10.68 -4.77
CA SER A 228 0.57 9.51 -5.31
C SER A 228 -0.21 8.77 -4.22
N TYR A 229 0.41 8.61 -3.06
CA TYR A 229 -0.23 7.99 -1.89
C TYR A 229 -1.32 8.90 -1.30
N VAL A 230 -1.04 10.20 -1.16
CA VAL A 230 -2.04 11.17 -0.69
C VAL A 230 -3.28 11.11 -1.57
N LEU A 231 -3.13 11.14 -2.91
CA LEU A 231 -4.24 11.08 -3.85
C LEU A 231 -5.00 9.74 -3.78
N THR A 232 -4.28 8.61 -3.68
CA THR A 232 -4.91 7.29 -3.54
C THR A 232 -5.76 7.20 -2.27
N PHE A 233 -5.31 7.82 -1.17
CA PHE A 233 -6.03 7.83 0.09
C PHE A 233 -7.26 8.73 0.10
N GLN A 234 -7.45 9.60 -0.90
CA GLN A 234 -8.68 10.40 -1.01
C GLN A 234 -9.93 9.57 -1.29
N VAL A 235 -9.77 8.33 -1.73
CA VAL A 235 -10.88 7.36 -1.80
C VAL A 235 -11.48 7.11 -0.40
N TYR A 236 -10.69 7.30 0.66
CA TYR A 236 -11.10 7.12 2.06
C TYR A 236 -11.46 8.43 2.79
N LEU A 237 -11.23 9.60 2.18
CA LEU A 237 -11.48 10.90 2.82
C LEU A 237 -12.32 11.82 1.95
N ALA A 238 -11.75 12.47 0.94
CA ALA A 238 -12.43 13.53 0.20
C ALA A 238 -13.63 13.01 -0.62
N LEU A 239 -13.51 11.83 -1.25
CA LEU A 239 -14.61 11.28 -2.05
C LEU A 239 -15.82 10.85 -1.20
N PRO A 240 -15.66 10.17 -0.03
CA PRO A 240 -16.76 9.94 0.91
C PRO A 240 -17.40 11.23 1.42
N LEU A 241 -16.60 12.22 1.84
CA LEU A 241 -17.13 13.50 2.31
C LEU A 241 -17.99 14.19 1.25
N ALA A 242 -17.55 14.17 -0.02
CA ALA A 242 -18.35 14.73 -1.12
C ALA A 242 -19.63 13.94 -1.41
N ALA A 243 -19.56 12.61 -1.29
CA ALA A 243 -20.74 11.75 -1.47
C ALA A 243 -21.78 11.99 -0.37
N ASP A 244 -21.35 12.12 0.87
CA ASP A 244 -22.23 12.39 2.01
C ASP A 244 -22.84 13.80 1.92
N GLU A 245 -22.06 14.80 1.51
CA GLU A 245 -22.55 16.17 1.33
C GLU A 245 -23.61 16.27 0.21
N ALA A 246 -23.36 15.62 -0.94
CA ALA A 246 -24.23 15.71 -2.10
C ALA A 246 -25.50 14.85 -1.99
N LEU A 247 -25.43 13.70 -1.31
CA LEU A 247 -26.44 12.64 -1.36
C LEU A 247 -27.07 12.32 0.03
N GLY A 248 -26.56 12.93 1.11
CA GLY A 248 -27.08 12.77 2.46
C GLY A 248 -27.15 11.30 2.88
N SER A 249 -28.33 10.80 3.23
CA SER A 249 -28.54 9.41 3.70
C SER A 249 -28.10 8.32 2.69
N ASN A 250 -27.92 8.63 1.42
CA ASN A 250 -27.39 7.71 0.40
C ASN A 250 -25.87 7.82 0.21
N GLY A 251 -25.20 8.77 0.84
CA GLY A 251 -23.74 8.99 0.70
C GLY A 251 -22.93 7.75 1.03
N THR A 252 -23.22 7.07 2.13
CA THR A 252 -22.53 5.82 2.53
C THR A 252 -22.69 4.69 1.51
N LYS A 253 -23.88 4.55 0.89
CA LYS A 253 -24.12 3.55 -0.18
C LYS A 253 -23.29 3.88 -1.41
N VAL A 254 -23.23 5.15 -1.79
CA VAL A 254 -22.41 5.61 -2.92
C VAL A 254 -20.94 5.42 -2.64
N THR A 255 -20.45 5.79 -1.48
CA THR A 255 -19.08 5.53 -1.04
C THR A 255 -18.71 4.06 -1.17
N SER A 256 -19.56 3.16 -0.69
CA SER A 256 -19.37 1.70 -0.85
C SER A 256 -19.29 1.30 -2.32
N GLY A 257 -20.18 1.87 -3.17
CA GLY A 257 -20.14 1.67 -4.62
C GLY A 257 -18.84 2.16 -5.26
N LEU A 258 -18.33 3.32 -4.85
CA LEU A 258 -17.06 3.86 -5.33
C LEU A 258 -15.88 2.94 -4.99
N PHE A 259 -15.85 2.34 -3.78
CA PHE A 259 -14.83 1.35 -3.41
C PHE A 259 -14.90 0.11 -4.31
N VAL A 260 -16.09 -0.40 -4.57
CA VAL A 260 -16.27 -1.56 -5.47
C VAL A 260 -15.80 -1.22 -6.88
N VAL A 261 -16.16 -0.06 -7.43
CA VAL A 261 -15.71 0.41 -8.75
C VAL A 261 -14.19 0.51 -8.78
N SER A 262 -13.56 1.14 -7.79
CA SER A 262 -12.11 1.25 -7.68
C SER A 262 -11.42 -0.12 -7.73
N ALA A 263 -11.90 -1.06 -6.90
CA ALA A 263 -11.31 -2.39 -6.81
C ALA A 263 -11.53 -3.22 -8.11
N VAL A 264 -12.70 -3.13 -8.71
CA VAL A 264 -12.99 -3.81 -9.99
C VAL A 264 -12.08 -3.27 -11.10
N VAL A 265 -11.94 -1.95 -11.22
CA VAL A 265 -11.04 -1.33 -12.21
C VAL A 265 -9.60 -1.75 -11.97
N ALA A 266 -9.15 -1.74 -10.71
CA ALA A 266 -7.81 -2.16 -10.34
C ALA A 266 -7.57 -3.65 -10.68
N VAL A 267 -8.45 -4.56 -10.26
CA VAL A 267 -8.29 -6.01 -10.49
C VAL A 267 -8.41 -6.37 -11.97
N ALA A 268 -9.42 -5.84 -12.67
CA ALA A 268 -9.66 -6.16 -14.07
C ALA A 268 -8.70 -5.46 -15.03
N GLY A 269 -8.27 -4.23 -14.68
CA GLY A 269 -7.45 -3.36 -15.52
C GLY A 269 -5.95 -3.56 -15.35
N GLN A 270 -5.48 -3.96 -14.15
CA GLN A 270 -4.07 -3.93 -13.77
C GLN A 270 -3.13 -4.51 -14.83
N LEU A 271 -3.32 -5.77 -15.21
CA LEU A 271 -2.39 -6.45 -16.12
C LEU A 271 -2.41 -5.83 -17.54
N ARG A 272 -3.61 -5.49 -18.03
CA ARG A 272 -3.76 -4.90 -19.36
C ARG A 272 -3.14 -3.50 -19.44
N LEU A 273 -3.37 -2.69 -18.42
CA LEU A 273 -2.82 -1.33 -18.32
C LEU A 273 -1.30 -1.36 -18.19
N THR A 274 -0.75 -2.27 -17.36
CA THR A 274 0.68 -2.44 -17.21
C THR A 274 1.33 -2.91 -18.53
N ASP A 275 0.77 -3.93 -19.18
CA ASP A 275 1.29 -4.44 -20.47
C ASP A 275 1.23 -3.37 -21.56
N TRP A 276 0.14 -2.61 -21.62
CA TRP A 276 -0.02 -1.52 -22.57
C TRP A 276 1.00 -0.39 -22.31
N ALA A 277 1.19 0.00 -21.04
CA ALA A 277 2.15 1.01 -20.64
C ALA A 277 3.58 0.59 -20.98
N LYS A 278 3.98 -0.66 -20.68
CA LYS A 278 5.31 -1.20 -20.99
C LYS A 278 5.64 -1.19 -22.49
N ARG A 279 4.64 -1.39 -23.34
CA ARG A 279 4.85 -1.42 -24.80
C ARG A 279 5.01 -0.02 -25.41
N ARG A 280 4.54 1.03 -24.72
CA ARG A 280 4.44 2.38 -25.29
C ARG A 280 5.30 3.40 -24.57
N TRP A 281 5.67 3.14 -23.32
CA TRP A 281 6.31 4.11 -22.44
C TRP A 281 7.54 3.52 -21.77
N SER A 282 8.55 4.36 -21.61
CA SER A 282 9.65 4.08 -20.69
C SER A 282 9.14 4.11 -19.23
N PRO A 283 9.87 3.49 -18.27
CA PRO A 283 9.44 3.45 -16.88
C PRO A 283 9.11 4.84 -16.29
N HIS A 284 9.93 5.85 -16.57
CA HIS A 284 9.72 7.22 -16.09
C HIS A 284 8.55 7.92 -16.78
N GLU A 285 8.30 7.64 -18.07
CA GLU A 285 7.11 8.15 -18.76
C GLU A 285 5.82 7.51 -18.23
N ALA A 286 5.85 6.22 -17.89
CA ALA A 286 4.71 5.54 -17.27
C ALA A 286 4.39 6.16 -15.91
N LEU A 287 5.41 6.43 -15.08
CA LEU A 287 5.23 7.14 -13.81
C LEU A 287 4.66 8.54 -14.02
N PHE A 288 5.26 9.33 -14.91
CA PHE A 288 4.79 10.69 -15.20
C PHE A 288 3.32 10.71 -15.64
N ARG A 289 2.96 9.90 -16.64
CA ARG A 289 1.60 9.87 -17.21
C ARG A 289 0.58 9.30 -16.23
N GLY A 290 0.98 8.27 -15.46
CA GLY A 290 0.12 7.70 -14.42
C GLY A 290 -0.16 8.71 -13.29
N LEU A 291 0.86 9.43 -12.80
CA LEU A 291 0.71 10.49 -11.80
C LEU A 291 -0.13 11.67 -12.34
N ALA A 292 0.08 12.06 -13.58
CA ALA A 292 -0.75 13.08 -14.22
C ALA A 292 -2.22 12.64 -14.30
N ALA A 293 -2.48 11.39 -14.69
CA ALA A 293 -3.84 10.84 -14.70
C ALA A 293 -4.47 10.82 -13.30
N MET A 294 -3.70 10.48 -12.25
CA MET A 294 -4.17 10.55 -10.86
C MET A 294 -4.50 11.98 -10.44
N GLY A 295 -3.70 12.98 -10.84
CA GLY A 295 -4.00 14.39 -10.60
C GLY A 295 -5.25 14.84 -11.35
N LEU A 296 -5.35 14.53 -12.63
CA LEU A 296 -6.50 14.86 -13.48
C LEU A 296 -7.80 14.19 -13.01
N ALA A 297 -7.72 13.13 -12.21
CA ALA A 297 -8.89 12.47 -11.61
C ALA A 297 -9.75 13.42 -10.76
N PHE A 298 -9.16 14.48 -10.20
CA PHE A 298 -9.86 15.44 -9.36
C PHE A 298 -10.39 16.67 -10.11
N VAL A 299 -10.17 16.77 -11.42
CA VAL A 299 -10.74 17.85 -12.26
C VAL A 299 -12.26 17.72 -12.40
N PRO A 300 -12.85 16.54 -12.69
CA PRO A 300 -14.31 16.42 -12.78
C PRO A 300 -15.05 16.86 -11.52
N PRO A 301 -14.64 16.48 -10.28
CA PRO A 301 -15.25 17.01 -9.06
C PRO A 301 -15.07 18.52 -8.89
N ALA A 302 -13.94 19.10 -9.35
CA ALA A 302 -13.72 20.56 -9.30
C ALA A 302 -14.69 21.35 -10.18
N LEU A 303 -15.16 20.75 -11.28
CA LEU A 303 -16.09 21.34 -12.24
C LEU A 303 -17.54 21.04 -11.93
N ALA A 304 -17.83 20.15 -10.97
CA ALA A 304 -19.19 19.77 -10.60
C ALA A 304 -19.92 20.96 -9.96
N GLN A 305 -21.11 21.27 -10.47
CA GLN A 305 -21.94 22.36 -9.93
C GLN A 305 -22.56 21.94 -8.59
N PRO A 306 -22.52 22.82 -7.57
CA PRO A 306 -23.20 22.58 -6.30
C PRO A 306 -24.70 22.31 -6.50
N GLY A 307 -25.23 21.26 -5.88
CA GLY A 307 -26.64 20.88 -5.94
C GLY A 307 -27.05 19.97 -7.11
N ALA A 308 -26.20 19.77 -8.12
CA ALA A 308 -26.45 18.87 -9.23
C ALA A 308 -26.07 17.41 -8.88
N ARG A 309 -26.90 16.70 -8.12
CA ARG A 309 -26.62 15.34 -7.60
C ARG A 309 -26.12 14.35 -8.65
N ALA A 310 -26.74 14.30 -9.82
CA ALA A 310 -26.34 13.41 -10.90
C ALA A 310 -24.93 13.76 -11.43
N MET A 311 -24.64 15.05 -11.61
CA MET A 311 -23.33 15.51 -12.05
C MET A 311 -22.25 15.21 -11.02
N THR A 312 -22.53 15.41 -9.73
CA THR A 312 -21.63 15.06 -8.65
C THR A 312 -21.34 13.55 -8.65
N LEU A 313 -22.36 12.70 -8.76
CA LEU A 313 -22.17 11.24 -8.81
C LEU A 313 -21.27 10.82 -9.99
N VAL A 314 -21.57 11.33 -11.19
CA VAL A 314 -20.76 11.05 -12.41
C VAL A 314 -19.33 11.52 -12.22
N SER A 315 -19.11 12.70 -11.63
CA SER A 315 -17.77 13.24 -11.38
C SER A 315 -16.98 12.38 -10.38
N LEU A 316 -17.63 11.92 -9.30
CA LEU A 316 -16.99 11.04 -8.30
C LEU A 316 -16.64 9.67 -8.89
N VAL A 317 -17.55 9.07 -9.69
CA VAL A 317 -17.26 7.80 -10.38
C VAL A 317 -16.10 7.97 -11.36
N THR A 318 -16.10 9.05 -12.15
CA THR A 318 -15.01 9.37 -13.08
C THR A 318 -13.69 9.55 -12.36
N ALA A 319 -13.69 10.27 -11.22
CA ALA A 319 -12.51 10.46 -10.38
C ALA A 319 -11.94 9.11 -9.89
N VAL A 320 -12.79 8.24 -9.36
CA VAL A 320 -12.37 6.91 -8.87
C VAL A 320 -11.81 6.05 -9.98
N VAL A 321 -12.44 6.03 -11.16
CA VAL A 321 -11.97 5.26 -12.31
C VAL A 321 -10.59 5.75 -12.78
N LEU A 322 -10.42 7.07 -12.96
CA LEU A 322 -9.15 7.66 -13.38
C LEU A 322 -8.06 7.44 -12.33
N LEU A 323 -8.39 7.59 -11.06
CA LEU A 323 -7.45 7.36 -9.94
C LEU A 323 -7.01 5.89 -9.90
N ALA A 324 -7.93 4.94 -10.03
CA ALA A 324 -7.63 3.51 -10.06
C ALA A 324 -6.78 3.13 -11.29
N MET A 325 -7.08 3.67 -12.47
CA MET A 325 -6.30 3.44 -13.69
C MET A 325 -4.89 4.04 -13.57
N GLY A 326 -4.77 5.27 -13.07
CA GLY A 326 -3.48 5.93 -12.83
C GLY A 326 -2.62 5.14 -11.83
N SER A 327 -3.20 4.75 -10.70
CA SER A 327 -2.53 3.93 -9.68
C SER A 327 -2.11 2.55 -10.22
N ALA A 328 -2.95 1.90 -11.05
CA ALA A 328 -2.60 0.62 -11.67
C ALA A 328 -1.41 0.72 -12.62
N VAL A 329 -1.23 1.86 -13.28
CA VAL A 329 -0.03 2.14 -14.09
C VAL A 329 1.16 2.47 -13.17
N VAL A 330 0.99 3.37 -12.21
CA VAL A 330 2.10 3.86 -11.35
C VAL A 330 2.73 2.75 -10.53
N TYR A 331 1.93 1.95 -9.82
CA TYR A 331 2.41 1.02 -8.79
C TYR A 331 3.52 0.05 -9.25
N PRO A 332 3.42 -0.66 -10.38
CA PRO A 332 4.46 -1.61 -10.78
C PRO A 332 5.80 -0.95 -11.13
N PHE A 333 5.74 0.21 -11.79
CA PHE A 333 6.95 0.98 -12.17
C PHE A 333 7.57 1.68 -10.96
N GLU A 334 6.77 2.15 -10.04
CA GLU A 334 7.19 2.71 -8.75
C GLU A 334 7.99 1.69 -7.95
N MET A 335 7.44 0.49 -7.77
CA MET A 335 8.11 -0.58 -7.04
C MET A 335 9.41 -1.00 -7.72
N ASP A 336 9.44 -1.13 -9.03
CA ASP A 336 10.66 -1.42 -9.78
C ASP A 336 11.71 -0.31 -9.66
N THR A 337 11.28 0.96 -9.69
CA THR A 337 12.17 2.12 -9.55
C THR A 337 12.86 2.14 -8.17
N VAL A 338 12.16 1.78 -7.10
CA VAL A 338 12.78 1.66 -5.76
C VAL A 338 13.91 0.63 -5.77
N VAL A 339 13.70 -0.53 -6.40
CA VAL A 339 14.75 -1.54 -6.55
C VAL A 339 15.91 -1.02 -7.39
N ALA A 340 15.62 -0.38 -8.52
CA ALA A 340 16.64 0.18 -9.40
C ALA A 340 17.52 1.22 -8.69
N LEU A 341 16.90 2.11 -7.90
CA LEU A 341 17.61 3.15 -7.13
C LEU A 341 18.38 2.59 -5.93
N SER A 342 17.98 1.44 -5.39
CA SER A 342 18.73 0.74 -4.34
C SER A 342 20.04 0.11 -4.87
N GLY A 343 20.16 -0.05 -6.19
CA GLY A 343 21.27 -0.75 -6.82
C GLY A 343 21.36 -2.23 -6.44
N GLY A 344 20.22 -2.84 -6.06
CA GLY A 344 20.13 -4.23 -5.60
C GLY A 344 20.63 -4.44 -4.16
N ARG A 345 21.03 -3.37 -3.44
CA ARG A 345 21.56 -3.47 -2.06
C ARG A 345 20.58 -2.88 -1.05
N LEU A 346 20.40 -3.55 0.10
CA LEU A 346 19.50 -3.12 1.17
C LEU A 346 18.08 -2.83 0.63
N VAL A 347 17.58 -3.69 -0.25
CA VAL A 347 16.31 -3.47 -0.97
C VAL A 347 15.14 -3.38 0.00
N ALA A 348 15.09 -4.26 1.00
CA ALA A 348 14.02 -4.23 2.00
C ALA A 348 14.10 -2.98 2.88
N THR A 349 15.31 -2.50 3.23
CA THR A 349 15.50 -1.25 3.98
C THR A 349 15.07 -0.04 3.14
N HIS A 350 15.36 0.00 1.84
CA HIS A 350 14.86 1.03 0.93
C HIS A 350 13.32 1.02 0.86
N TYR A 351 12.68 -0.14 0.71
CA TYR A 351 11.21 -0.25 0.79
C TYR A 351 10.67 0.18 2.16
N GLY A 352 11.39 -0.16 3.23
CA GLY A 352 11.04 0.25 4.58
C GLY A 352 11.01 1.78 4.73
N LEU A 353 12.10 2.46 4.33
CA LEU A 353 12.17 3.92 4.37
C LEU A 353 11.14 4.56 3.44
N TYR A 354 10.98 4.02 2.23
CA TYR A 354 9.98 4.47 1.26
C TYR A 354 8.56 4.45 1.86
N ASN A 355 8.16 3.33 2.47
CA ASN A 355 6.85 3.21 3.10
C ASN A 355 6.70 4.12 4.34
N THR A 356 7.76 4.33 5.13
CA THR A 356 7.74 5.27 6.26
C THR A 356 7.52 6.69 5.77
N VAL A 357 8.26 7.13 4.75
CA VAL A 357 8.09 8.47 4.13
C VAL A 357 6.69 8.64 3.56
N SER A 358 6.20 7.63 2.82
CA SER A 358 4.83 7.63 2.28
C SER A 358 3.78 7.68 3.38
N GLY A 359 3.96 6.94 4.47
CA GLY A 359 3.04 6.92 5.62
C GLY A 359 2.94 8.29 6.32
N VAL A 360 4.07 8.96 6.52
CA VAL A 360 4.10 10.34 7.03
C VAL A 360 3.38 11.27 6.04
N GLY A 361 3.67 11.11 4.75
CA GLY A 361 3.03 11.88 3.68
C GLY A 361 1.52 11.72 3.65
N ILE A 362 1.01 10.48 3.76
CA ILE A 362 -0.43 10.20 3.84
C ILE A 362 -1.06 10.90 5.05
N THR A 363 -0.43 10.81 6.22
CA THR A 363 -0.96 11.43 7.44
C THR A 363 -1.05 12.94 7.30
N LEU A 364 0.03 13.59 6.87
CA LEU A 364 0.05 15.04 6.67
C LEU A 364 -0.88 15.47 5.52
N GLY A 365 -0.92 14.70 4.44
CA GLY A 365 -1.79 14.95 3.29
C GLY A 365 -3.27 14.85 3.64
N ASN A 366 -3.66 13.84 4.40
CA ASN A 366 -5.06 13.70 4.85
C ASN A 366 -5.45 14.81 5.83
N LEU A 367 -4.53 15.19 6.74
CA LEU A 367 -4.76 16.31 7.66
C LEU A 367 -4.94 17.62 6.89
N ALA A 368 -4.05 17.90 5.92
CA ALA A 368 -4.15 19.08 5.07
C ALA A 368 -5.42 19.08 4.21
N THR A 369 -5.80 17.92 3.64
CA THR A 369 -7.03 17.81 2.85
C THR A 369 -8.28 18.03 3.72
N GLY A 370 -8.33 17.45 4.94
CA GLY A 370 -9.43 17.66 5.86
C GLY A 370 -9.58 19.12 6.26
N ALA A 371 -8.47 19.77 6.66
CA ALA A 371 -8.46 21.18 7.00
C ALA A 371 -8.86 22.08 5.82
N LEU A 372 -8.37 21.76 4.62
CA LEU A 372 -8.75 22.47 3.39
C LEU A 372 -10.22 22.25 3.05
N TRP A 373 -10.75 21.05 3.25
CA TRP A 373 -12.17 20.73 3.05
C TRP A 373 -13.05 21.58 3.94
N ASP A 374 -12.77 21.65 5.24
CA ASP A 374 -13.52 22.47 6.20
C ASP A 374 -13.46 23.95 5.85
N PHE A 375 -12.27 24.44 5.52
CA PHE A 375 -12.06 25.84 5.09
C PHE A 375 -12.87 26.18 3.82
N THR A 376 -12.76 25.33 2.79
CA THR A 376 -13.42 25.61 1.50
C THR A 376 -14.94 25.48 1.57
N ARG A 377 -15.43 24.63 2.44
CA ARG A 377 -16.85 24.47 2.71
C ARG A 377 -17.41 25.71 3.43
N HIS A 378 -16.69 26.19 4.43
CA HIS A 378 -17.09 27.42 5.16
C HIS A 378 -17.15 28.66 4.26
N HIS A 379 -16.27 28.75 3.27
CA HIS A 379 -16.18 29.86 2.34
C HIS A 379 -16.92 29.64 1.00
N HIS A 380 -17.62 28.53 0.81
CA HIS A 380 -18.34 28.18 -0.43
C HIS A 380 -17.45 28.11 -1.68
N ILE A 381 -16.18 27.70 -1.53
CA ILE A 381 -15.20 27.56 -2.63
C ILE A 381 -14.73 26.11 -2.78
N ALA A 382 -15.68 25.15 -2.75
CA ALA A 382 -15.39 23.71 -2.74
C ALA A 382 -14.47 23.24 -3.89
N TRP A 383 -14.49 23.93 -5.05
CA TRP A 383 -13.61 23.64 -6.19
C TRP A 383 -12.11 23.71 -5.83
N LEU A 384 -11.75 24.51 -4.82
CA LEU A 384 -10.34 24.72 -4.43
C LEU A 384 -9.72 23.44 -3.84
N THR A 385 -10.46 22.66 -3.03
CA THR A 385 -9.97 21.38 -2.51
C THR A 385 -9.61 20.41 -3.65
N TRP A 386 -10.49 20.29 -4.63
CA TRP A 386 -10.26 19.42 -5.78
C TRP A 386 -9.10 19.91 -6.66
N SER A 387 -9.01 21.22 -6.86
CA SER A 387 -7.90 21.84 -7.60
C SER A 387 -6.56 21.64 -6.90
N ALA A 388 -6.53 21.71 -5.56
CA ALA A 388 -5.33 21.43 -4.77
C ALA A 388 -4.88 19.98 -4.90
N LEU A 389 -5.81 19.02 -4.85
CA LEU A 389 -5.52 17.61 -5.09
C LEU A 389 -5.01 17.36 -6.53
N SER A 390 -5.66 17.99 -7.52
CA SER A 390 -5.19 17.93 -8.91
C SER A 390 -3.77 18.49 -9.06
N ALA A 391 -3.50 19.66 -8.48
CA ALA A 391 -2.18 20.28 -8.48
C ALA A 391 -1.13 19.40 -7.81
N THR A 392 -1.48 18.71 -6.72
CA THR A 392 -0.59 17.75 -6.04
C THR A 392 -0.14 16.64 -6.99
N GLY A 393 -1.06 16.03 -7.73
CA GLY A 393 -0.72 14.99 -8.70
C GLY A 393 0.14 15.48 -9.85
N LEU A 394 -0.17 16.66 -10.39
CA LEU A 394 0.60 17.30 -11.45
C LEU A 394 2.01 17.71 -10.96
N ALA A 395 2.13 18.20 -9.73
CA ALA A 395 3.43 18.51 -9.12
C ALA A 395 4.29 17.25 -8.94
N CYS A 396 3.71 16.12 -8.51
CA CYS A 396 4.40 14.85 -8.45
C CYS A 396 4.86 14.38 -9.84
N ALA A 397 3.99 14.48 -10.83
CA ALA A 397 4.31 14.14 -12.21
C ALA A 397 5.48 15.00 -12.72
N ALA A 398 5.41 16.31 -12.52
CA ALA A 398 6.47 17.25 -12.91
C ALA A 398 7.79 16.97 -12.18
N SER A 399 7.74 16.62 -10.88
CA SER A 399 8.92 16.26 -10.08
C SER A 399 9.60 15.00 -10.62
N VAL A 400 8.83 13.95 -10.92
CA VAL A 400 9.35 12.71 -11.52
C VAL A 400 9.95 12.98 -12.90
N ALA A 401 9.30 13.80 -13.74
CA ALA A 401 9.82 14.18 -15.04
C ALA A 401 11.14 14.99 -14.94
N ALA A 402 11.26 15.87 -13.95
CA ALA A 402 12.48 16.62 -13.68
C ALA A 402 13.62 15.71 -13.22
N LEU A 403 13.33 14.74 -12.34
CA LEU A 403 14.31 13.73 -11.91
C LEU A 403 14.76 12.83 -13.06
N ALA A 404 13.86 12.44 -13.95
CA ALA A 404 14.19 11.66 -15.14
C ALA A 404 15.11 12.44 -16.10
N ARG A 405 14.76 13.70 -16.39
CA ARG A 405 15.57 14.58 -17.25
C ARG A 405 16.96 14.87 -16.68
N SER A 406 17.10 14.93 -15.37
CA SER A 406 18.40 15.11 -14.71
C SER A 406 19.23 13.80 -14.62
N GLY A 407 18.77 12.69 -15.21
CA GLY A 407 19.46 11.41 -15.17
C GLY A 407 19.51 10.72 -13.80
N ARG A 408 18.76 11.25 -12.80
CA ARG A 408 18.79 10.74 -11.43
C ARG A 408 17.96 9.47 -11.22
N LEU A 409 17.08 9.13 -12.15
CA LEU A 409 16.28 7.89 -12.12
C LEU A 409 16.93 6.73 -12.89
N THR A 410 18.03 6.97 -13.62
CA THR A 410 18.78 5.90 -14.26
C THR A 410 19.70 5.23 -13.25
N ALA A 411 19.54 3.92 -13.05
CA ALA A 411 20.47 3.13 -12.24
C ALA A 411 21.90 3.36 -12.77
N ARG A 412 22.84 3.79 -11.92
CA ARG A 412 24.26 3.70 -12.25
C ARG A 412 24.54 2.21 -12.50
N ARG A 413 24.76 1.84 -13.76
CA ARG A 413 25.36 0.54 -14.06
C ARG A 413 26.67 0.46 -13.26
N PRO A 414 26.92 -0.63 -12.51
CA PRO A 414 28.24 -0.84 -11.95
C PRO A 414 29.23 -0.74 -13.13
N SER A 415 30.22 0.14 -13.02
CA SER A 415 31.30 0.20 -13.97
C SER A 415 31.89 -1.20 -14.03
N ALA A 416 31.82 -1.85 -15.17
CA ALA A 416 32.54 -3.10 -15.43
C ALA A 416 33.99 -2.82 -15.07
N VAL A 417 34.50 -3.45 -14.03
CA VAL A 417 35.92 -3.48 -13.74
C VAL A 417 36.54 -4.17 -14.95
N ILE A 418 37.13 -3.37 -15.85
CA ILE A 418 37.98 -3.88 -16.92
C ILE A 418 39.20 -4.45 -16.19
N THR A 419 39.19 -5.73 -15.95
CA THR A 419 40.39 -6.48 -15.60
C THR A 419 41.24 -6.51 -16.87
N ALA A 420 42.26 -5.64 -16.92
CA ALA A 420 43.37 -5.72 -17.83
C ALA A 420 44.35 -6.78 -17.33
#